data_880d655500f49366678292d8ef652b73
#
_entry.id   880d655500f49366678292d8ef652b73
#
_cell.length_a   1.000
_cell.length_b   1.000
_cell.length_c   1.000
_cell.angle_alpha   90.00
_cell.angle_beta   90.00
_cell.angle_gamma   90.00
#
_symmetry.space_group_name_H-M   'P 1'
#
loop_
_entity.id
_entity.type
_entity.pdbx_description
1 polymer ?
#
loop_
_entity_poly.entity_id
_entity_poly.type
_entity_poly.pdbx_seq_one_letter_code
_entity_poly.pdbx_strand_id
1 'polypeptide(L)'
;MFWGGERLRDELGALISDYDPERLDHASYRLRVGPEVYVSPTGEPDDPRNKPKTSLVQGQGFTIPAGQFGFILTEETIHVPVAAIAFISIRAGYKFRGLVNVSGFHVDPNYKGRLIFSVFNAGPGPVHLSRGEPCFLIWYADLDRPSGVKQRKGYDSIPSELTGPIAGGLQSFAGLLSKINENDKKLGDRLAAVEREQAVTKWATALVVGVLIALGLRECSPSRPADPARPAATAPAQTPPPPVPSAP
;
A
#
# COMPACT_ATOMS: atom_id res chain seq x y z
N MET A 1 0.24 1.59 43.52
CA MET A 1 -0.10 2.98 43.12
C MET A 1 0.64 3.30 41.83
N PHE A 2 0.07 4.11 40.91
CA PHE A 2 0.83 4.56 39.70
C PHE A 2 1.95 5.52 40.13
N TRP A 3 3.09 5.43 39.44
CA TRP A 3 4.25 6.29 39.72
C TRP A 3 4.03 7.67 39.11
N GLY A 4 4.16 8.71 39.92
CA GLY A 4 4.12 10.09 39.47
C GLY A 4 5.44 10.51 38.82
N GLY A 5 5.41 11.68 38.14
CA GLY A 5 6.55 12.18 37.37
C GLY A 5 7.83 12.39 38.19
N GLU A 6 7.74 12.78 39.45
CA GLU A 6 8.91 12.95 40.33
C GLU A 6 9.58 11.60 40.60
N ARG A 7 8.80 10.58 40.97
CA ARG A 7 9.32 9.23 41.17
C ARG A 7 9.93 8.64 39.92
N LEU A 8 9.25 8.84 38.76
CA LEU A 8 9.81 8.40 37.48
C LEU A 8 11.13 9.07 37.16
N ARG A 9 11.29 10.37 37.47
CA ARG A 9 12.54 11.10 37.25
C ARG A 9 13.68 10.50 38.07
N ASP A 10 13.41 10.12 39.32
CA ASP A 10 14.41 9.59 40.24
C ASP A 10 14.78 8.13 39.92
N GLU A 11 13.82 7.31 39.52
CA GLU A 11 14.02 5.86 39.39
C GLU A 11 14.34 5.40 37.97
N LEU A 12 13.81 6.08 36.89
CA LEU A 12 13.92 5.58 35.54
C LEU A 12 15.34 5.50 35.00
N GLY A 13 16.27 6.32 35.48
CA GLY A 13 17.68 6.23 35.09
C GLY A 13 18.33 4.87 35.37
N ALA A 14 17.82 4.13 36.36
CA ALA A 14 18.26 2.76 36.68
C ALA A 14 17.45 1.67 35.91
N LEU A 15 16.29 2.03 35.38
CA LEU A 15 15.33 1.09 34.79
C LEU A 15 15.28 1.13 33.29
N ILE A 16 15.70 2.22 32.65
CA ILE A 16 15.65 2.44 31.19
C ILE A 16 17.05 2.83 30.72
N SER A 17 17.59 2.09 29.75
CA SER A 17 18.85 2.46 29.10
C SER A 17 18.70 3.78 28.34
N ASP A 18 19.79 4.54 28.24
CA ASP A 18 19.79 5.85 27.55
C ASP A 18 18.65 6.77 27.99
N TYR A 19 18.36 6.74 29.29
CA TYR A 19 17.37 7.60 29.92
C TYR A 19 17.65 9.08 29.63
N ASP A 20 16.63 9.80 29.23
CA ASP A 20 16.69 11.22 28.95
C ASP A 20 15.51 11.92 29.66
N PRO A 21 15.77 12.78 30.65
CA PRO A 21 14.72 13.47 31.42
C PRO A 21 13.72 14.24 30.53
N GLU A 22 14.14 14.73 29.36
CA GLU A 22 13.28 15.47 28.43
C GLU A 22 12.19 14.60 27.80
N ARG A 23 12.31 13.27 27.90
CA ARG A 23 11.32 12.31 27.43
C ARG A 23 10.30 11.93 28.48
N LEU A 24 10.46 12.43 29.70
CA LEU A 24 9.45 12.27 30.73
C LEU A 24 8.19 13.05 30.33
N ASP A 25 7.04 12.39 30.36
CA ASP A 25 5.75 12.93 29.97
C ASP A 25 4.75 12.76 31.13
N HIS A 26 4.75 13.70 32.07
CA HIS A 26 3.96 13.68 33.30
C HIS A 26 4.18 12.38 34.11
N ALA A 27 3.28 11.39 33.97
CA ALA A 27 3.35 10.11 34.68
C ALA A 27 3.73 8.94 33.74
N SER A 28 4.37 9.24 32.61
CA SER A 28 4.87 8.25 31.65
C SER A 28 6.21 8.66 31.06
N TYR A 29 6.88 7.73 30.40
CA TYR A 29 8.11 7.98 29.68
C TYR A 29 7.94 7.61 28.19
N ARG A 30 8.53 8.41 27.31
CA ARG A 30 8.45 8.23 25.86
C ARG A 30 9.58 7.33 25.39
N LEU A 31 9.23 6.09 24.97
CA LEU A 31 10.16 5.16 24.35
C LEU A 31 10.25 5.41 22.85
N ARG A 32 11.43 5.14 22.29
CA ARG A 32 11.75 5.37 20.88
C ARG A 32 11.63 4.11 20.04
N VAL A 33 11.41 4.34 18.76
CA VAL A 33 11.58 3.32 17.70
C VAL A 33 13.04 2.88 17.66
N GLY A 34 13.29 1.61 17.73
CA GLY A 34 14.61 1.00 17.80
C GLY A 34 15.21 0.56 16.47
N PRO A 35 16.26 -0.27 16.55
CA PRO A 35 17.09 -0.60 15.40
C PRO A 35 16.47 -1.60 14.44
N GLU A 36 15.35 -2.22 14.75
CA GLU A 36 14.76 -3.27 13.94
C GLU A 36 13.26 -3.15 13.85
N VAL A 37 12.74 -3.31 12.64
CA VAL A 37 11.31 -3.32 12.34
C VAL A 37 10.98 -4.46 11.39
N TYR A 38 9.75 -4.93 11.47
CA TYR A 38 9.12 -5.81 10.50
C TYR A 38 7.84 -5.14 10.03
N VAL A 39 7.61 -5.10 8.72
CA VAL A 39 6.33 -4.68 8.14
C VAL A 39 5.85 -5.80 7.25
N SER A 40 4.59 -6.22 7.41
CA SER A 40 4.03 -7.30 6.61
C SER A 40 4.07 -6.93 5.11
N PRO A 41 4.38 -7.89 4.22
CA PRO A 41 4.53 -7.63 2.80
C PRO A 41 3.20 -7.21 2.15
N THR A 42 3.30 -6.33 1.13
CA THR A 42 2.15 -5.83 0.35
C THR A 42 1.90 -6.60 -0.95
N GLY A 43 2.83 -7.46 -1.36
CA GLY A 43 2.81 -8.18 -2.64
C GLY A 43 2.90 -9.70 -2.50
N GLU A 44 3.30 -10.35 -3.57
CA GLU A 44 3.58 -11.79 -3.56
C GLU A 44 4.64 -12.12 -2.49
N PRO A 45 4.45 -13.20 -1.73
CA PRO A 45 5.37 -13.58 -0.65
C PRO A 45 6.82 -13.80 -1.11
N ASP A 46 7.01 -14.19 -2.36
CA ASP A 46 8.29 -14.55 -2.95
C ASP A 46 9.00 -13.40 -3.70
N ASP A 47 8.49 -12.15 -3.63
CA ASP A 47 9.20 -11.01 -4.24
C ASP A 47 10.49 -10.70 -3.45
N PRO A 48 11.68 -10.86 -4.06
CA PRO A 48 12.97 -10.60 -3.40
C PRO A 48 13.15 -9.16 -2.91
N ARG A 49 12.37 -8.22 -3.44
CA ARG A 49 12.36 -6.81 -3.01
C ARG A 49 11.58 -6.62 -1.72
N ASN A 50 10.77 -7.60 -1.34
CA ASN A 50 9.94 -7.59 -0.16
C ASN A 50 10.73 -8.08 1.04
N LYS A 51 11.51 -7.18 1.65
CA LYS A 51 12.27 -7.45 2.87
C LYS A 51 11.42 -7.04 4.09
N PRO A 52 10.61 -7.95 4.63
CA PRO A 52 9.69 -7.60 5.71
C PRO A 52 10.41 -7.18 7.00
N LYS A 53 11.59 -7.77 7.28
CA LYS A 53 12.42 -7.44 8.42
C LYS A 53 13.57 -6.53 7.97
N THR A 54 13.68 -5.35 8.59
CA THR A 54 14.66 -4.32 8.22
C THR A 54 15.40 -3.83 9.45
N SER A 55 16.73 -3.80 9.36
CA SER A 55 17.58 -3.11 10.34
C SER A 55 17.68 -1.64 9.95
N LEU A 56 17.46 -0.76 10.90
CA LEU A 56 17.46 0.68 10.71
C LEU A 56 18.72 1.32 11.29
N VAL A 57 19.34 2.24 10.55
CA VAL A 57 20.34 3.16 11.10
C VAL A 57 19.64 4.33 11.78
N GLN A 58 20.36 5.05 12.67
CA GLN A 58 19.78 6.19 13.41
C GLN A 58 19.17 7.22 12.43
N GLY A 59 17.94 7.64 12.71
CA GLY A 59 17.18 8.58 11.87
C GLY A 59 16.59 7.98 10.59
N GLN A 60 16.87 6.73 10.26
CA GLN A 60 16.30 6.08 9.09
C GLN A 60 14.80 5.90 9.23
N GLY A 61 14.07 6.38 8.21
CA GLY A 61 12.62 6.25 8.12
C GLY A 61 12.17 4.90 7.56
N PHE A 62 10.97 4.50 7.96
CA PHE A 62 10.21 3.40 7.36
C PHE A 62 8.72 3.75 7.35
N THR A 63 7.95 2.98 6.62
CA THR A 63 6.52 3.24 6.42
C THR A 63 5.72 1.99 6.73
N ILE A 64 4.60 2.17 7.43
CA ILE A 64 3.58 1.15 7.61
C ILE A 64 2.39 1.55 6.72
N PRO A 65 2.20 0.93 5.55
CA PRO A 65 1.05 1.22 4.69
C PRO A 65 -0.28 0.92 5.37
N ALA A 66 -1.36 1.55 4.90
CA ALA A 66 -2.71 1.26 5.37
C ALA A 66 -3.04 -0.24 5.25
N GLY A 67 -3.64 -0.81 6.28
CA GLY A 67 -3.97 -2.23 6.34
C GLY A 67 -2.80 -3.18 6.58
N GLN A 68 -1.60 -2.66 6.90
CA GLN A 68 -0.42 -3.47 7.18
C GLN A 68 -0.20 -3.67 8.67
N PHE A 69 0.33 -4.84 8.98
CA PHE A 69 0.80 -5.20 10.31
C PHE A 69 2.31 -4.99 10.41
N GLY A 70 2.80 -4.66 11.61
CA GLY A 70 4.22 -4.51 11.85
C GLY A 70 4.64 -4.87 13.27
N PHE A 71 5.91 -5.24 13.41
CA PHE A 71 6.60 -5.30 14.69
C PHE A 71 7.65 -4.20 14.76
N ILE A 72 7.74 -3.52 15.88
CA ILE A 72 8.71 -2.45 16.11
C ILE A 72 9.44 -2.75 17.42
N LEU A 73 10.75 -2.92 17.37
CA LEU A 73 11.59 -3.07 18.53
C LEU A 73 11.83 -1.69 19.16
N THR A 74 11.88 -1.60 20.49
CA THR A 74 12.26 -0.33 21.15
C THR A 74 13.76 -0.08 21.06
N GLU A 75 14.17 1.21 21.08
CA GLU A 75 15.57 1.59 21.20
C GLU A 75 16.10 1.24 22.60
N GLU A 76 15.31 1.54 23.62
CA GLU A 76 15.65 1.36 25.02
C GLU A 76 15.50 -0.10 25.48
N THR A 77 16.39 -0.50 26.35
CA THR A 77 16.22 -1.68 27.21
C THR A 77 15.46 -1.26 28.45
N ILE A 78 14.43 -2.01 28.80
CA ILE A 78 13.53 -1.75 29.91
C ILE A 78 13.81 -2.74 31.03
N HIS A 79 13.76 -2.28 32.27
CA HIS A 79 13.71 -3.12 33.46
C HIS A 79 12.44 -2.81 34.24
N VAL A 80 11.67 -3.83 34.58
CA VAL A 80 10.52 -3.72 35.47
C VAL A 80 10.90 -4.36 36.81
N PRO A 81 10.89 -3.61 37.93
CA PRO A 81 11.19 -4.18 39.23
C PRO A 81 10.23 -5.30 39.65
N VAL A 82 10.67 -6.20 40.51
CA VAL A 82 9.83 -7.30 41.04
C VAL A 82 8.61 -6.82 41.82
N ALA A 83 8.67 -5.61 42.36
CA ALA A 83 7.59 -4.96 43.11
C ALA A 83 6.71 -4.03 42.27
N ALA A 84 6.92 -4.02 40.95
CA ALA A 84 6.16 -3.18 40.04
C ALA A 84 5.67 -3.95 38.79
N ILE A 85 4.67 -3.41 38.16
CA ILE A 85 4.22 -3.77 36.80
C ILE A 85 4.32 -2.52 35.93
N ALA A 86 4.70 -2.68 34.67
CA ALA A 86 4.66 -1.56 33.75
C ALA A 86 3.51 -1.71 32.74
N PHE A 87 3.02 -0.58 32.24
CA PHE A 87 2.01 -0.52 31.18
C PHE A 87 2.59 0.21 29.98
N ILE A 88 2.15 -0.19 28.79
CA ILE A 88 2.64 0.35 27.54
C ILE A 88 1.51 0.76 26.60
N SER A 89 1.79 1.78 25.79
CA SER A 89 0.86 2.24 24.76
C SER A 89 1.61 2.94 23.62
N ILE A 90 0.91 3.21 22.54
CA ILE A 90 1.34 4.13 21.48
C ILE A 90 0.88 5.54 21.84
N ARG A 91 1.68 6.55 21.50
CA ARG A 91 1.31 7.96 21.70
C ARG A 91 0.07 8.33 20.89
N ALA A 92 -0.77 9.20 21.45
CA ALA A 92 -2.05 9.60 20.87
C ALA A 92 -1.94 10.10 19.41
N GLY A 93 -0.90 10.88 19.09
CA GLY A 93 -0.71 11.40 17.73
C GLY A 93 -0.59 10.33 16.63
N TYR A 94 -0.05 9.14 16.97
CA TYR A 94 -0.01 8.01 16.02
C TYR A 94 -1.32 7.24 15.99
N LYS A 95 -2.00 7.12 17.14
CA LYS A 95 -3.35 6.52 17.20
C LYS A 95 -4.36 7.29 16.35
N PHE A 96 -4.29 8.62 16.38
CA PHE A 96 -5.15 9.49 15.56
C PHE A 96 -4.89 9.34 14.06
N ARG A 97 -3.72 8.85 13.67
CA ARG A 97 -3.41 8.47 12.27
C ARG A 97 -3.85 7.07 11.90
N GLY A 98 -4.42 6.32 12.86
CA GLY A 98 -4.90 4.95 12.66
C GLY A 98 -3.92 3.86 13.12
N LEU A 99 -2.78 4.19 13.73
CA LEU A 99 -1.87 3.17 14.24
C LEU A 99 -2.40 2.57 15.55
N VAL A 100 -2.76 1.30 15.51
CA VAL A 100 -3.31 0.56 16.65
C VAL A 100 -2.24 -0.34 17.25
N ASN A 101 -2.12 -0.36 18.59
CA ASN A 101 -1.33 -1.35 19.31
C ASN A 101 -2.13 -2.66 19.41
N VAL A 102 -1.56 -3.73 18.88
CA VAL A 102 -2.15 -5.09 18.89
C VAL A 102 -1.48 -5.97 19.94
N SER A 103 -0.28 -5.58 20.40
CA SER A 103 0.40 -6.27 21.50
C SER A 103 -0.28 -6.03 22.84
N GLY A 104 0.12 -6.81 23.85
CA GLY A 104 -0.33 -6.62 25.22
C GLY A 104 -0.12 -5.17 25.70
N PHE A 105 -0.84 -4.79 26.73
CA PHE A 105 -0.80 -3.44 27.31
C PHE A 105 0.10 -3.34 28.54
N HIS A 106 0.67 -4.45 29.02
CA HIS A 106 1.51 -4.49 30.22
C HIS A 106 2.83 -5.23 29.99
N VAL A 107 3.77 -4.98 30.87
CA VAL A 107 5.08 -5.64 30.94
C VAL A 107 5.20 -6.23 32.32
N ASP A 108 5.46 -7.53 32.38
CA ASP A 108 5.49 -8.30 33.61
C ASP A 108 6.57 -7.82 34.60
N PRO A 109 6.34 -8.02 35.92
CA PRO A 109 7.40 -7.84 36.92
C PRO A 109 8.65 -8.67 36.60
N ASN A 110 9.80 -8.17 36.95
CA ASN A 110 11.12 -8.80 36.72
C ASN A 110 11.44 -8.99 35.21
N TYR A 111 10.85 -8.19 34.32
CA TYR A 111 11.20 -8.14 32.91
C TYR A 111 12.50 -7.33 32.72
N LYS A 112 13.38 -7.80 31.80
CA LYS A 112 14.57 -7.04 31.40
C LYS A 112 14.87 -7.28 29.91
N GLY A 113 14.87 -6.22 29.11
CA GLY A 113 15.17 -6.26 27.68
C GLY A 113 14.43 -5.21 26.88
N ARG A 114 14.61 -5.22 25.57
CA ARG A 114 13.79 -4.40 24.66
C ARG A 114 12.38 -4.96 24.53
N LEU A 115 11.43 -4.07 24.26
CA LEU A 115 10.04 -4.44 23.97
C LEU A 115 9.83 -4.55 22.47
N ILE A 116 8.91 -5.42 22.08
CA ILE A 116 8.38 -5.48 20.71
C ILE A 116 6.94 -5.00 20.75
N PHE A 117 6.65 -3.93 20.03
CA PHE A 117 5.30 -3.46 19.79
C PHE A 117 4.77 -4.10 18.51
N SER A 118 3.65 -4.81 18.63
CA SER A 118 2.86 -5.26 17.48
C SER A 118 1.89 -4.15 17.13
N VAL A 119 1.91 -3.69 15.90
CA VAL A 119 1.08 -2.57 15.45
C VAL A 119 0.31 -2.93 14.17
N PHE A 120 -0.85 -2.34 14.01
CA PHE A 120 -1.66 -2.44 12.80
C PHE A 120 -2.07 -1.04 12.35
N ASN A 121 -1.87 -0.72 11.09
CA ASN A 121 -2.32 0.55 10.54
C ASN A 121 -3.76 0.41 10.01
N ALA A 122 -4.73 0.79 10.85
CA ALA A 122 -6.15 0.84 10.51
C ALA A 122 -6.56 2.18 9.86
N GLY A 123 -5.63 3.10 9.68
CA GLY A 123 -5.89 4.41 9.08
C GLY A 123 -6.02 4.36 7.55
N PRO A 124 -6.51 5.44 6.94
CA PRO A 124 -6.71 5.51 5.49
C PRO A 124 -5.41 5.72 4.71
N GLY A 125 -4.34 6.16 5.36
CA GLY A 125 -3.06 6.48 4.74
C GLY A 125 -1.86 5.81 5.42
N PRO A 126 -0.67 5.90 4.82
CA PRO A 126 0.53 5.34 5.39
C PRO A 126 0.95 6.10 6.66
N VAL A 127 1.50 5.36 7.64
CA VAL A 127 2.14 5.93 8.83
C VAL A 127 3.65 5.85 8.65
N HIS A 128 4.30 7.02 8.67
CA HIS A 128 5.76 7.15 8.58
C HIS A 128 6.34 7.29 9.98
N LEU A 129 7.41 6.55 10.25
CA LEU A 129 8.16 6.52 11.50
C LEU A 129 9.65 6.48 11.18
N SER A 130 10.48 6.89 12.15
CA SER A 130 11.94 6.85 12.02
C SER A 130 12.58 6.26 13.27
N ARG A 131 13.72 5.57 13.13
CA ARG A 131 14.51 5.12 14.29
C ARG A 131 14.90 6.31 15.15
N GLY A 132 14.73 6.18 16.47
CA GLY A 132 14.96 7.23 17.44
C GLY A 132 13.75 8.12 17.70
N GLU A 133 12.68 8.00 16.90
CA GLU A 133 11.45 8.77 17.06
C GLU A 133 10.64 8.29 18.28
N PRO A 134 10.19 9.19 19.19
CA PRO A 134 9.40 8.80 20.36
C PRO A 134 7.97 8.45 19.97
N CYS A 135 7.71 7.17 19.81
CA CYS A 135 6.42 6.64 19.37
C CYS A 135 5.60 5.99 20.49
N PHE A 136 6.26 5.48 21.52
CA PHE A 136 5.63 4.67 22.55
C PHE A 136 5.65 5.36 23.91
N LEU A 137 4.82 4.85 24.82
CA LEU A 137 4.73 5.29 26.19
C LEU A 137 4.88 4.08 27.11
N ILE A 138 5.55 4.28 28.23
CA ILE A 138 5.60 3.33 29.35
C ILE A 138 5.33 4.08 30.65
N TRP A 139 4.56 3.47 31.54
CA TRP A 139 4.37 3.93 32.92
C TRP A 139 4.33 2.75 33.86
N TYR A 140 4.59 2.99 35.14
CA TYR A 140 4.75 1.96 36.16
C TYR A 140 3.70 2.09 37.24
N ALA A 141 3.39 0.96 37.87
CA ALA A 141 2.58 0.91 39.08
C ALA A 141 3.15 -0.10 40.05
N ASP A 142 3.05 0.20 41.36
CA ASP A 142 3.45 -0.75 42.39
C ASP A 142 2.48 -1.92 42.47
N LEU A 143 3.00 -3.10 42.78
CA LEU A 143 2.23 -4.27 43.18
C LEU A 143 2.01 -4.22 44.72
N ASP A 144 0.97 -4.88 45.20
CA ASP A 144 0.68 -5.07 46.63
C ASP A 144 1.80 -5.89 47.33
N ARG A 145 2.41 -6.79 46.57
CA ARG A 145 3.56 -7.61 47.01
C ARG A 145 4.51 -7.83 45.85
N PRO A 146 5.83 -7.95 46.17
CA PRO A 146 6.81 -8.30 45.15
C PRO A 146 6.48 -9.65 44.47
N SER A 147 6.61 -9.71 43.17
CA SER A 147 6.42 -10.94 42.41
C SER A 147 7.67 -11.81 42.52
N GLY A 148 7.52 -13.03 43.02
CA GLY A 148 8.59 -14.02 43.13
C GLY A 148 8.90 -14.76 41.80
N VAL A 149 8.40 -14.29 40.66
CA VAL A 149 8.57 -14.96 39.37
C VAL A 149 10.00 -14.85 38.84
N LYS A 150 10.40 -15.90 38.11
CA LYS A 150 11.70 -15.90 37.42
C LYS A 150 11.79 -14.72 36.45
N GLN A 151 13.00 -14.18 36.32
CA GLN A 151 13.28 -13.08 35.38
C GLN A 151 12.85 -13.45 33.95
N ARG A 152 12.05 -12.59 33.35
CA ARG A 152 11.67 -12.68 31.95
C ARG A 152 12.63 -11.87 31.10
N LYS A 153 13.39 -12.58 30.24
CA LYS A 153 14.29 -11.94 29.29
C LYS A 153 13.47 -11.31 28.16
N GLY A 154 13.77 -10.05 27.85
CA GLY A 154 13.23 -9.35 26.68
C GLY A 154 13.97 -9.71 25.40
N TYR A 155 13.76 -8.92 24.38
CA TYR A 155 14.21 -9.17 23.03
C TYR A 155 15.47 -8.37 22.70
N ASP A 156 16.40 -9.00 21.99
CA ASP A 156 17.56 -8.33 21.38
C ASP A 156 17.28 -7.98 19.90
N SER A 157 16.41 -8.79 19.26
CA SER A 157 15.95 -8.63 17.87
C SER A 157 14.51 -9.16 17.75
N ILE A 158 13.84 -8.89 16.63
CA ILE A 158 12.53 -9.45 16.34
C ILE A 158 12.72 -10.92 15.94
N PRO A 159 12.20 -11.89 16.72
CA PRO A 159 12.38 -13.31 16.44
C PRO A 159 11.64 -13.75 15.17
N SER A 160 12.23 -14.72 14.45
CA SER A 160 11.62 -15.28 13.24
C SER A 160 10.30 -16.00 13.53
N GLU A 161 10.15 -16.54 14.74
CA GLU A 161 8.93 -17.20 15.20
C GLU A 161 7.72 -16.27 15.24
N LEU A 162 7.95 -14.95 15.44
CA LEU A 162 6.88 -13.94 15.39
C LEU A 162 6.54 -13.55 13.95
N THR A 163 7.51 -13.55 13.05
CA THR A 163 7.34 -13.08 11.67
C THR A 163 6.87 -14.18 10.72
N GLY A 164 7.26 -15.44 10.98
CA GLY A 164 6.92 -16.59 10.14
C GLY A 164 5.42 -16.78 9.89
N PRO A 165 4.56 -16.80 10.93
CA PRO A 165 3.12 -16.97 10.74
C PRO A 165 2.44 -15.84 9.94
N ILE A 166 3.07 -14.65 9.92
CA ILE A 166 2.51 -13.45 9.26
C ILE A 166 3.00 -13.34 7.82
N ALA A 167 4.17 -13.92 7.51
CA ALA A 167 4.75 -13.87 6.17
C ALA A 167 3.92 -14.60 5.09
N GLY A 168 3.06 -15.54 5.47
CA GLY A 168 2.39 -16.46 4.54
C GLY A 168 0.92 -16.18 4.23
N GLY A 169 0.22 -15.22 4.84
CA GLY A 169 -1.23 -15.23 4.74
C GLY A 169 -2.00 -13.92 4.80
N LEU A 170 -1.45 -12.87 5.31
CA LEU A 170 -2.15 -11.58 5.36
C LEU A 170 -1.98 -10.84 4.04
N GLN A 171 -2.82 -11.18 3.06
CA GLN A 171 -3.06 -10.24 1.97
C GLN A 171 -3.64 -8.97 2.59
N SER A 172 -2.81 -7.93 2.67
CA SER A 172 -3.29 -6.65 3.15
C SER A 172 -4.42 -6.14 2.26
N PHE A 173 -5.29 -5.33 2.83
CA PHE A 173 -6.33 -4.65 2.07
C PHE A 173 -5.74 -3.92 0.84
N ALA A 174 -4.55 -3.33 0.98
CA ALA A 174 -3.81 -2.72 -0.12
C ALA A 174 -3.36 -3.74 -1.18
N GLY A 175 -2.92 -4.93 -0.77
CA GLY A 175 -2.57 -6.03 -1.68
C GLY A 175 -3.80 -6.59 -2.41
N LEU A 176 -4.94 -6.68 -1.73
CA LEU A 176 -6.21 -7.04 -2.37
C LEU A 176 -6.66 -6.00 -3.39
N LEU A 177 -6.59 -4.70 -3.06
CA LEU A 177 -6.88 -3.62 -4.00
C LEU A 177 -5.94 -3.63 -5.21
N SER A 178 -4.66 -3.88 -5.00
CA SER A 178 -3.68 -4.03 -6.08
C SER A 178 -4.02 -5.19 -7.00
N LYS A 179 -4.39 -6.36 -6.46
CA LYS A 179 -4.84 -7.53 -7.25
C LYS A 179 -6.17 -7.29 -7.98
N ILE A 180 -7.10 -6.58 -7.36
CA ILE A 180 -8.35 -6.18 -8.01
C ILE A 180 -8.04 -5.28 -9.20
N ASN A 181 -7.24 -4.22 -9.03
CA ASN A 181 -6.86 -3.31 -10.11
C ASN A 181 -6.08 -4.00 -11.23
N GLU A 182 -5.21 -4.96 -10.90
CA GLU A 182 -4.49 -5.76 -11.89
C GLU A 182 -5.44 -6.68 -12.67
N ASN A 183 -6.40 -7.30 -11.99
CA ASN A 183 -7.41 -8.13 -12.63
C ASN A 183 -8.34 -7.31 -13.53
N ASP A 184 -8.76 -6.12 -13.08
CA ASP A 184 -9.58 -5.22 -13.89
C ASP A 184 -8.83 -4.77 -15.16
N LYS A 185 -7.54 -4.46 -15.05
CA LYS A 185 -6.70 -4.16 -16.20
C LYS A 185 -6.59 -5.33 -17.16
N LYS A 186 -6.31 -6.56 -16.65
CA LYS A 186 -6.26 -7.78 -17.47
C LYS A 186 -7.59 -8.09 -18.15
N LEU A 187 -8.70 -7.85 -17.47
CA LEU A 187 -10.04 -8.01 -18.04
C LEU A 187 -10.30 -6.97 -19.15
N GLY A 188 -9.93 -5.70 -18.91
CA GLY A 188 -10.01 -4.64 -19.89
C GLY A 188 -9.21 -4.94 -21.16
N ASP A 189 -7.97 -5.41 -21.02
CA ASP A 189 -7.12 -5.80 -22.15
C ASP A 189 -7.70 -6.98 -22.94
N ARG A 190 -8.27 -7.99 -22.24
CA ARG A 190 -8.97 -9.12 -22.91
C ARG A 190 -10.22 -8.67 -23.62
N LEU A 191 -11.02 -7.79 -23.03
CA LEU A 191 -12.23 -7.24 -23.66
C LEU A 191 -11.87 -6.49 -24.95
N ALA A 192 -10.86 -5.61 -24.89
CA ALA A 192 -10.38 -4.88 -26.06
C ALA A 192 -9.85 -5.80 -27.17
N ALA A 193 -9.21 -6.92 -26.82
CA ALA A 193 -8.78 -7.92 -27.79
C ALA A 193 -9.96 -8.59 -28.46
N VAL A 194 -10.98 -9.04 -27.70
CA VAL A 194 -12.21 -9.66 -28.21
C VAL A 194 -13.00 -8.69 -29.11
N GLU A 195 -13.11 -7.42 -28.70
CA GLU A 195 -13.78 -6.39 -29.52
C GLU A 195 -13.07 -6.17 -30.85
N ARG A 196 -11.73 -6.18 -30.88
CA ARG A 196 -10.96 -6.09 -32.12
C ARG A 196 -11.19 -7.30 -33.04
N GLU A 197 -11.17 -8.51 -32.49
CA GLU A 197 -11.47 -9.74 -33.26
C GLU A 197 -12.89 -9.73 -33.82
N GLN A 198 -13.86 -9.30 -33.00
CA GLN A 198 -15.24 -9.16 -33.48
C GLN A 198 -15.38 -8.10 -34.57
N ALA A 199 -14.69 -6.97 -34.46
CA ALA A 199 -14.70 -5.93 -35.49
C ALA A 199 -14.12 -6.45 -36.81
N VAL A 200 -12.99 -7.16 -36.76
CA VAL A 200 -12.39 -7.80 -37.97
C VAL A 200 -13.32 -8.83 -38.56
N THR A 201 -13.94 -9.69 -37.75
CA THR A 201 -14.88 -10.71 -38.24
C THR A 201 -16.11 -10.08 -38.86
N LYS A 202 -16.70 -9.05 -38.24
CA LYS A 202 -17.84 -8.30 -38.82
C LYS A 202 -17.48 -7.65 -40.15
N TRP A 203 -16.30 -7.02 -40.24
CA TRP A 203 -15.83 -6.40 -41.48
C TRP A 203 -15.60 -7.43 -42.59
N ALA A 204 -14.95 -8.56 -42.28
CA ALA A 204 -14.72 -9.64 -43.21
C ALA A 204 -16.05 -10.24 -43.71
N THR A 205 -17.01 -10.46 -42.82
CA THR A 205 -18.35 -10.98 -43.16
C THR A 205 -19.10 -10.00 -44.07
N ALA A 206 -19.07 -8.70 -43.77
CA ALA A 206 -19.69 -7.66 -44.59
C ALA A 206 -19.08 -7.61 -46.03
N LEU A 207 -17.75 -7.80 -46.11
CA LEU A 207 -17.05 -7.84 -47.40
C LEU A 207 -17.45 -9.05 -48.22
N VAL A 208 -17.51 -10.25 -47.64
CA VAL A 208 -17.97 -11.47 -48.31
C VAL A 208 -19.41 -11.33 -48.82
N VAL A 209 -20.32 -10.84 -47.95
CA VAL A 209 -21.72 -10.61 -48.34
C VAL A 209 -21.82 -9.59 -49.47
N GLY A 210 -21.04 -8.49 -49.40
CA GLY A 210 -21.00 -7.49 -50.46
C GLY A 210 -20.54 -8.05 -51.81
N VAL A 211 -19.52 -8.91 -51.84
CA VAL A 211 -19.04 -9.59 -53.05
C VAL A 211 -20.10 -10.54 -53.62
N LEU A 212 -20.77 -11.32 -52.75
CA LEU A 212 -21.83 -12.23 -53.19
C LEU A 212 -23.02 -11.47 -53.81
N ILE A 213 -23.42 -10.35 -53.22
CA ILE A 213 -24.48 -9.49 -53.79
C ILE A 213 -24.03 -8.91 -55.13
N ALA A 214 -22.81 -8.43 -55.27
CA ALA A 214 -22.28 -7.87 -56.50
C ALA A 214 -22.21 -8.92 -57.62
N LEU A 215 -21.84 -10.16 -57.33
CA LEU A 215 -21.83 -11.26 -58.27
C LEU A 215 -23.24 -11.64 -58.69
N GLY A 216 -24.20 -11.73 -57.74
CA GLY A 216 -25.62 -12.04 -58.09
C GLY A 216 -26.26 -10.96 -58.94
N LEU A 217 -25.98 -9.69 -58.73
CA LEU A 217 -26.47 -8.58 -59.51
C LEU A 217 -25.89 -8.57 -60.96
N ARG A 218 -24.66 -9.10 -61.14
CA ARG A 218 -24.02 -9.20 -62.46
C ARG A 218 -24.67 -10.23 -63.35
N GLU A 219 -25.20 -11.31 -62.81
CA GLU A 219 -25.93 -12.33 -63.58
C GLU A 219 -27.36 -11.90 -63.94
N CYS A 220 -27.94 -10.94 -63.24
CA CYS A 220 -29.27 -10.40 -63.44
C CYS A 220 -29.32 -9.16 -64.34
N SER A 221 -28.22 -8.72 -64.97
CA SER A 221 -28.27 -7.59 -65.93
C SER A 221 -28.90 -8.01 -67.26
N PRO A 222 -30.06 -7.50 -67.62
CA PRO A 222 -30.65 -7.77 -68.91
C PRO A 222 -29.80 -7.16 -70.07
N SER A 223 -29.55 -7.96 -71.12
CA SER A 223 -28.84 -7.55 -72.32
C SER A 223 -29.45 -6.27 -72.92
N ARG A 224 -28.61 -5.26 -73.05
CA ARG A 224 -28.94 -3.92 -73.60
C ARG A 224 -29.45 -4.07 -75.09
N PRO A 225 -30.60 -3.51 -75.46
CA PRO A 225 -31.00 -3.49 -76.82
C PRO A 225 -30.10 -2.60 -77.69
N ALA A 226 -29.83 -3.01 -78.92
CA ALA A 226 -28.98 -2.30 -79.87
C ALA A 226 -29.52 -0.91 -80.24
N ASP A 227 -28.65 0.05 -80.31
CA ASP A 227 -28.85 1.48 -80.58
C ASP A 227 -29.22 1.71 -82.05
N PRO A 228 -30.30 2.44 -82.41
CA PRO A 228 -30.52 2.89 -83.77
C PRO A 228 -29.69 4.12 -84.13
N ALA A 229 -29.30 4.15 -85.41
CA ALA A 229 -28.32 5.04 -86.03
C ALA A 229 -28.49 6.55 -85.75
N ARG A 230 -27.39 7.17 -85.56
CA ARG A 230 -27.12 8.62 -85.29
C ARG A 230 -27.23 9.43 -86.61
N PRO A 231 -28.01 10.54 -86.67
CA PRO A 231 -27.86 11.56 -87.71
C PRO A 231 -26.72 12.55 -87.44
N ALA A 232 -26.15 13.09 -88.51
CA ALA A 232 -24.93 13.88 -88.54
C ALA A 232 -24.98 15.23 -87.81
N ALA A 233 -23.86 15.63 -87.32
CA ALA A 233 -23.60 16.83 -86.52
C ALA A 233 -23.60 18.10 -87.37
N THR A 234 -24.26 19.15 -86.86
CA THR A 234 -24.09 20.54 -87.24
C THR A 234 -23.19 21.26 -86.16
N ALA A 235 -22.19 22.00 -86.64
CA ALA A 235 -21.21 22.66 -85.81
C ALA A 235 -21.77 23.85 -85.00
N PRO A 236 -21.39 24.08 -83.81
CA PRO A 236 -21.80 25.29 -83.09
C PRO A 236 -20.81 26.46 -83.25
N ALA A 237 -21.40 27.65 -83.28
CA ALA A 237 -20.71 28.96 -83.29
C ALA A 237 -19.95 29.26 -82.02
N GLN A 238 -18.86 29.97 -82.19
CA GLN A 238 -17.99 30.44 -81.14
C GLN A 238 -18.60 31.64 -80.38
N THR A 239 -18.62 31.65 -79.09
CA THR A 239 -18.92 32.76 -78.20
C THR A 239 -17.62 33.38 -77.61
N PRO A 240 -17.49 34.68 -77.54
CA PRO A 240 -16.27 35.38 -77.06
C PRO A 240 -16.12 35.36 -75.50
N PRO A 241 -14.93 35.54 -75.02
CA PRO A 241 -14.63 35.43 -73.59
C PRO A 241 -15.05 36.66 -72.73
N PRO A 242 -15.34 36.50 -71.49
CA PRO A 242 -15.69 37.61 -70.57
C PRO A 242 -14.45 38.38 -70.03
N PRO A 243 -14.67 39.67 -69.64
CA PRO A 243 -13.58 40.57 -69.18
C PRO A 243 -13.08 40.28 -67.78
N VAL A 244 -11.82 40.63 -67.56
CA VAL A 244 -11.05 40.52 -66.32
C VAL A 244 -11.47 41.63 -65.34
N PRO A 245 -11.69 41.39 -64.05
CA PRO A 245 -11.84 42.46 -63.07
C PRO A 245 -10.47 42.90 -62.52
N SER A 246 -10.23 44.18 -62.54
CA SER A 246 -9.12 44.87 -61.90
C SER A 246 -9.29 44.97 -60.39
N ALA A 247 -8.15 44.78 -59.70
CA ALA A 247 -8.00 45.10 -58.28
C ALA A 247 -8.13 46.61 -58.00
N PRO A 248 -8.37 46.96 -56.70
CA PRO A 248 -7.32 47.48 -55.83
C PRO A 248 -7.08 46.56 -54.60
#